data_48cb0aff86d1c4df995e0cbdef6be728
#
_entry.id   48cb0aff86d1c4df995e0cbdef6be728
#
_cell.length_a   1.000
_cell.length_b   1.000
_cell.length_c   1.000
_cell.angle_alpha   90.00
_cell.angle_beta   90.00
_cell.angle_gamma   90.00
#
_symmetry.space_group_name_H-M   'P 1'
#
loop_
_entity.id
_entity.type
_entity.pdbx_description
1 polymer ?
#
loop_
_entity_poly.entity_id
_entity_poly.type
_entity_poly.pdbx_seq_one_letter_code
_entity_poly.pdbx_strand_id
1 'polypeptide(L)'
;MSAANLSQLAPVSPILSGAAIGAAQSVAGLVFPKLPIQQVAPTAHRGTIFVEASSGYMGSPQVVATALGADYPRRALGAPTSVLYSCEEYKLASDVIPTKLSQRSQFPTDLSEREAGAIGRKLALDMETRTADLFFNASNWPDAALGAVSGAGSQWSTTVTATPMQDLHLIKTILRAQAYGRDADTVIMGREVADALAVSLAASGIRVVTSGAAPAARQVASDAFLVDMVRAELGLNLIIGGGRKQTSADGVAFASSYIWGKSLWMGCLEGADTVANASGDIMTRAVAALLLVEDGLSGQGVSMDGIALPISVRSYETAPPQAVGTIVAAEVYSDEVVCDTNLGYLVTAVVA
;
A
#
# COMPACT_ATOMS: atom_id res chain seq x y z
N MET A 1 34.53 9.67 20.16
CA MET A 1 34.66 8.62 19.15
C MET A 1 33.29 8.48 18.50
N SER A 2 33.18 8.84 17.24
CA SER A 2 31.96 8.65 16.43
C SER A 2 31.64 7.18 16.44
N ALA A 3 30.41 6.81 16.81
CA ALA A 3 29.92 5.45 16.62
C ALA A 3 30.03 5.17 15.10
N ALA A 4 31.09 4.47 14.71
CA ALA A 4 31.21 4.01 13.35
C ALA A 4 29.92 3.24 13.05
N ASN A 5 29.29 3.55 11.92
CA ASN A 5 28.08 2.89 11.45
C ASN A 5 28.39 1.38 11.31
N LEU A 6 28.18 0.63 12.38
CA LEU A 6 28.40 -0.81 12.44
C LEU A 6 27.57 -1.54 11.37
N SER A 7 26.47 -0.90 10.93
CA SER A 7 25.61 -1.41 9.87
C SER A 7 26.33 -1.67 8.54
N GLN A 8 27.41 -0.97 8.25
CA GLN A 8 28.16 -1.16 7.00
C GLN A 8 29.18 -2.32 7.05
N LEU A 9 29.48 -2.88 8.22
CA LEU A 9 30.54 -3.87 8.38
C LEU A 9 30.03 -5.32 8.46
N ALA A 10 28.77 -5.55 8.81
CA ALA A 10 28.22 -6.90 8.90
C ALA A 10 27.55 -7.31 7.58
N PRO A 11 27.85 -8.49 7.04
CA PRO A 11 27.18 -8.97 5.84
C PRO A 11 25.68 -9.22 6.11
N VAL A 12 24.86 -9.04 5.08
CA VAL A 12 23.44 -9.41 5.14
C VAL A 12 23.32 -10.92 5.30
N SER A 13 22.51 -11.36 6.26
CA SER A 13 22.23 -12.78 6.48
C SER A 13 21.00 -13.21 5.67
N PRO A 14 21.14 -14.05 4.64
CA PRO A 14 20.00 -14.50 3.84
C PRO A 14 18.95 -15.27 4.65
N ILE A 15 19.40 -16.05 5.64
CA ILE A 15 18.52 -16.86 6.51
C ILE A 15 17.65 -15.93 7.37
N LEU A 16 18.28 -14.97 8.05
CA LEU A 16 17.55 -14.02 8.90
C LEU A 16 16.65 -13.10 8.08
N SER A 17 17.09 -12.68 6.89
CA SER A 17 16.26 -11.90 5.97
C SER A 17 15.04 -12.71 5.50
N GLY A 18 15.23 -13.99 5.16
CA GLY A 18 14.11 -14.89 4.83
C GLY A 18 13.13 -15.07 5.99
N ALA A 19 13.62 -15.21 7.22
CA ALA A 19 12.77 -15.29 8.41
C ALA A 19 11.98 -13.99 8.66
N ALA A 20 12.62 -12.83 8.48
CA ALA A 20 11.97 -11.53 8.63
C ALA A 20 10.88 -11.30 7.56
N ILE A 21 11.19 -11.60 6.29
CA ILE A 21 10.24 -11.49 5.16
C ILE A 21 9.07 -12.45 5.35
N GLY A 22 9.32 -13.72 5.67
CA GLY A 22 8.26 -14.69 5.92
C GLY A 22 7.36 -14.29 7.08
N ALA A 23 7.91 -13.72 8.14
CA ALA A 23 7.14 -13.20 9.26
C ALA A 23 6.35 -11.94 8.89
N ALA A 24 6.91 -11.05 8.08
CA ALA A 24 6.22 -9.87 7.56
C ALA A 24 5.02 -10.26 6.69
N GLN A 25 5.19 -11.22 5.79
CA GLN A 25 4.12 -11.77 4.93
C GLN A 25 3.02 -12.47 5.73
N SER A 26 3.34 -13.01 6.91
CA SER A 26 2.36 -13.66 7.80
C SER A 26 1.40 -12.68 8.48
N VAL A 27 1.65 -11.36 8.41
CA VAL A 27 0.74 -10.35 8.95
C VAL A 27 -0.50 -10.25 8.06
N ALA A 28 -1.64 -10.62 8.62
CA ALA A 28 -2.88 -10.65 7.87
C ALA A 28 -3.39 -9.23 7.56
N GLY A 29 -3.96 -9.06 6.37
CA GLY A 29 -4.71 -7.87 6.01
C GLY A 29 -3.85 -6.65 5.62
N LEU A 30 -2.59 -6.85 5.26
CA LEU A 30 -1.76 -5.78 4.69
C LEU A 30 -2.24 -5.40 3.29
N VAL A 31 -2.21 -4.12 3.00
CA VAL A 31 -2.57 -3.52 1.70
C VAL A 31 -1.35 -3.29 0.84
N PHE A 32 -0.26 -2.75 1.41
CA PHE A 32 0.91 -2.36 0.65
C PHE A 32 1.49 -3.46 -0.26
N PRO A 33 1.47 -4.78 0.09
CA PRO A 33 1.97 -5.81 -0.81
C PRO A 33 1.09 -6.05 -2.05
N LYS A 34 -0.14 -5.53 -2.04
CA LYS A 34 -1.11 -5.65 -3.14
C LYS A 34 -1.10 -4.45 -4.07
N LEU A 35 -0.34 -3.42 -3.72
CA LEU A 35 -0.20 -2.21 -4.50
C LEU A 35 0.95 -2.32 -5.51
N PRO A 36 0.96 -1.53 -6.57
CA PRO A 36 2.07 -1.49 -7.51
C PRO A 36 3.33 -0.95 -6.81
N ILE A 37 4.32 -1.81 -6.64
CA ILE A 37 5.61 -1.49 -6.05
C ILE A 37 6.63 -1.34 -7.17
N GLN A 38 7.30 -0.19 -7.25
CA GLN A 38 8.39 0.06 -8.17
C GLN A 38 9.72 -0.14 -7.44
N GLN A 39 10.51 -1.08 -7.96
CA GLN A 39 11.88 -1.27 -7.47
C GLN A 39 12.81 -0.20 -8.04
N VAL A 40 13.64 0.35 -7.18
CA VAL A 40 14.66 1.37 -7.50
C VAL A 40 16.05 0.78 -7.24
N ALA A 41 16.99 1.10 -8.11
CA ALA A 41 18.36 0.61 -7.94
C ALA A 41 19.02 1.17 -6.66
N PRO A 42 19.86 0.40 -5.95
CA PRO A 42 20.51 0.83 -4.70
C PRO A 42 21.37 2.09 -4.82
N THR A 43 21.80 2.42 -6.02
CA THR A 43 22.58 3.63 -6.31
C THR A 43 21.71 4.87 -6.54
N ALA A 44 20.38 4.69 -6.62
CA ALA A 44 19.41 5.74 -6.96
C ALA A 44 18.46 6.01 -5.80
N HIS A 45 19.00 6.27 -4.60
CA HIS A 45 18.18 6.62 -3.42
C HIS A 45 17.29 7.85 -3.63
N ARG A 46 17.62 8.68 -4.59
CA ARG A 46 16.87 9.90 -4.95
C ARG A 46 16.81 10.03 -6.45
N GLY A 47 15.68 10.48 -6.93
CA GLY A 47 15.49 10.69 -8.36
C GLY A 47 14.23 11.48 -8.64
N THR A 48 13.85 11.49 -9.91
CA THR A 48 12.69 12.21 -10.39
C THR A 48 11.73 11.27 -11.07
N ILE A 49 10.47 11.34 -10.68
CA ILE A 49 9.37 10.67 -11.38
C ILE A 49 8.80 11.66 -12.38
N PHE A 50 8.88 11.33 -13.65
CA PHE A 50 8.24 12.06 -14.72
C PHE A 50 6.87 11.47 -14.98
N VAL A 51 5.83 12.20 -14.63
CA VAL A 51 4.44 11.80 -14.85
C VAL A 51 3.97 12.42 -16.14
N GLU A 52 3.65 11.62 -17.14
CA GLU A 52 3.01 12.13 -18.34
C GLU A 52 1.61 12.64 -17.98
N ALA A 53 1.39 13.93 -18.21
CA ALA A 53 0.13 14.58 -17.91
C ALA A 53 -1.01 13.90 -18.71
N SER A 54 -1.97 13.34 -18.00
CA SER A 54 -3.17 12.72 -18.61
C SER A 54 -3.93 13.71 -19.50
N SER A 55 -3.86 15.01 -19.19
CA SER A 55 -4.42 16.08 -20.01
C SER A 55 -3.82 16.16 -21.42
N GLY A 56 -2.60 15.67 -21.61
CA GLY A 56 -1.93 15.61 -22.92
C GLY A 56 -2.64 14.69 -23.93
N TYR A 57 -3.27 13.62 -23.43
CA TYR A 57 -4.00 12.65 -24.27
C TYR A 57 -5.42 13.09 -24.60
N MET A 58 -6.05 13.87 -23.74
CA MET A 58 -7.44 14.27 -23.84
C MET A 58 -7.63 15.69 -24.39
N GLY A 59 -6.55 16.35 -24.79
CA GLY A 59 -6.65 17.66 -25.39
C GLY A 59 -7.61 17.69 -26.56
N SER A 60 -8.35 18.80 -26.76
CA SER A 60 -9.30 19.01 -27.85
C SER A 60 -8.77 18.39 -29.16
N PRO A 61 -9.52 17.54 -29.83
CA PRO A 61 -9.11 16.96 -31.10
C PRO A 61 -9.05 18.04 -32.16
N GLN A 62 -7.94 18.78 -32.21
CA GLN A 62 -7.67 19.77 -33.25
C GLN A 62 -7.12 19.06 -34.51
N VAL A 63 -7.90 18.15 -35.03
CA VAL A 63 -7.63 17.65 -36.37
C VAL A 63 -8.27 18.64 -37.35
N VAL A 64 -7.47 19.51 -37.89
CA VAL A 64 -7.91 20.46 -38.91
C VAL A 64 -7.73 19.78 -40.26
N ALA A 65 -8.80 19.79 -41.07
CA ALA A 65 -8.67 19.40 -42.45
C ALA A 65 -7.68 20.34 -43.16
N THR A 66 -6.53 19.83 -43.59
CA THR A 66 -5.51 20.60 -44.27
C THR A 66 -5.65 20.40 -45.78
N ALA A 67 -5.42 21.46 -46.56
CA ALA A 67 -5.41 21.38 -48.01
C ALA A 67 -4.29 20.44 -48.51
N LEU A 68 -4.50 19.81 -49.66
CA LEU A 68 -3.51 18.93 -50.28
C LEU A 68 -2.19 19.71 -50.48
N GLY A 69 -1.09 19.20 -49.84
CA GLY A 69 0.22 19.85 -49.93
C GLY A 69 0.54 20.85 -48.82
N ALA A 70 -0.36 21.07 -47.86
CA ALA A 70 -0.06 21.88 -46.68
C ALA A 70 0.77 21.08 -45.66
N ASP A 71 1.60 21.80 -44.90
CA ASP A 71 2.37 21.20 -43.77
C ASP A 71 1.45 20.58 -42.74
N TYR A 72 1.90 19.49 -42.12
CA TYR A 72 1.18 18.84 -41.04
C TYR A 72 1.07 19.78 -39.82
N PRO A 73 -0.13 19.97 -39.25
CA PRO A 73 -0.27 20.77 -38.04
C PRO A 73 0.54 20.09 -36.91
N ARG A 74 1.49 20.83 -36.36
CA ARG A 74 2.33 20.36 -35.25
C ARG A 74 1.62 20.65 -33.93
N ARG A 75 1.51 19.64 -33.06
CA ARG A 75 1.04 19.77 -31.70
C ARG A 75 2.22 19.69 -30.73
N ALA A 76 2.31 20.63 -29.79
CA ALA A 76 3.20 20.48 -28.68
C ALA A 76 2.63 19.41 -27.72
N LEU A 77 3.42 18.38 -27.44
CA LEU A 77 3.14 17.49 -26.33
C LEU A 77 3.31 18.28 -25.03
N GLY A 78 2.35 18.17 -24.10
CA GLY A 78 2.49 18.79 -22.78
C GLY A 78 3.77 18.32 -22.10
N ALA A 79 4.44 19.21 -21.40
CA ALA A 79 5.60 18.83 -20.60
C ALA A 79 5.16 17.85 -19.49
N PRO A 80 5.90 16.77 -19.23
CA PRO A 80 5.60 15.89 -18.11
C PRO A 80 5.75 16.65 -16.79
N THR A 81 4.90 16.35 -15.83
CA THR A 81 5.05 16.84 -14.47
C THR A 81 6.15 16.04 -13.78
N SER A 82 7.02 16.69 -13.04
CA SER A 82 8.09 16.02 -12.29
C SER A 82 7.79 16.02 -10.81
N VAL A 83 7.91 14.84 -10.19
CA VAL A 83 7.80 14.65 -8.74
C VAL A 83 9.12 14.07 -8.25
N LEU A 84 9.67 14.64 -7.17
CA LEU A 84 10.90 14.12 -6.57
C LEU A 84 10.57 12.99 -5.61
N TYR A 85 11.43 11.99 -5.56
CA TYR A 85 11.37 10.93 -4.56
C TYR A 85 12.70 10.80 -3.82
N SER A 86 12.65 10.30 -2.58
CA SER A 86 13.82 10.05 -1.74
C SER A 86 13.57 8.85 -0.85
N CYS A 87 14.07 7.68 -1.23
CA CYS A 87 13.98 6.48 -0.40
C CYS A 87 14.72 6.70 0.92
N GLU A 88 13.99 6.72 2.00
CA GLU A 88 14.52 6.86 3.35
C GLU A 88 14.81 5.49 3.95
N GLU A 89 15.78 5.45 4.85
CA GLU A 89 16.19 4.24 5.53
C GLU A 89 15.44 4.07 6.84
N TYR A 90 14.63 3.00 6.93
CA TYR A 90 13.91 2.61 8.13
C TYR A 90 14.60 1.43 8.79
N LYS A 91 15.05 1.60 10.03
CA LYS A 91 15.84 0.62 10.77
C LYS A 91 15.20 0.24 12.09
N LEU A 92 15.29 -1.02 12.42
CA LEU A 92 14.94 -1.52 13.74
C LEU A 92 15.93 -2.60 14.17
N ALA A 93 16.37 -2.55 15.44
CA ALA A 93 17.24 -3.55 16.01
C ALA A 93 16.61 -4.18 17.26
N SER A 94 16.98 -5.43 17.53
CA SER A 94 16.66 -6.11 18.80
C SER A 94 17.55 -5.60 19.93
N ASP A 95 17.13 -5.90 21.15
CA ASP A 95 18.06 -5.89 22.28
C ASP A 95 19.13 -6.96 22.13
N VAL A 96 20.20 -6.85 22.90
CA VAL A 96 21.29 -7.83 22.90
C VAL A 96 20.77 -9.18 23.37
N ILE A 97 20.84 -10.19 22.50
CA ILE A 97 20.51 -11.57 22.83
C ILE A 97 21.74 -12.18 23.52
N PRO A 98 21.71 -12.44 24.85
CA PRO A 98 22.85 -12.96 25.55
C PRO A 98 23.26 -14.35 25.02
N THR A 99 24.54 -14.57 24.75
CA THR A 99 25.07 -15.84 24.21
C THR A 99 24.67 -17.04 25.09
N LYS A 100 24.65 -16.85 26.41
CA LYS A 100 24.24 -17.90 27.37
C LYS A 100 22.77 -18.28 27.25
N LEU A 101 21.91 -17.33 26.85
CA LEU A 101 20.48 -17.60 26.64
C LEU A 101 20.22 -18.31 25.30
N SER A 102 20.95 -17.92 24.27
CA SER A 102 20.94 -18.59 22.97
C SER A 102 21.31 -20.06 23.06
N GLN A 103 22.35 -20.38 23.84
CA GLN A 103 22.82 -21.76 24.03
C GLN A 103 21.93 -22.64 24.95
N ARG A 104 21.09 -22.01 25.79
CA ARG A 104 20.18 -22.70 26.73
C ARG A 104 18.75 -22.72 26.28
N SER A 105 18.43 -22.15 25.12
CA SER A 105 17.08 -22.07 24.63
C SER A 105 16.52 -23.47 24.35
N GLN A 106 15.47 -23.83 25.04
CA GLN A 106 14.68 -25.05 24.79
C GLN A 106 13.72 -24.87 23.60
N PHE A 107 13.78 -23.73 22.93
CA PHE A 107 12.94 -23.46 21.77
C PHE A 107 13.52 -24.14 20.53
N PRO A 108 12.66 -24.73 19.68
CA PRO A 108 13.10 -25.42 18.47
C PRO A 108 13.67 -24.48 17.38
N THR A 109 13.48 -23.17 17.52
CA THR A 109 13.97 -22.15 16.60
C THR A 109 15.08 -21.31 17.25
N ASP A 110 16.03 -20.87 16.44
CA ASP A 110 17.08 -19.94 16.90
C ASP A 110 16.41 -18.63 17.37
N LEU A 111 16.89 -18.10 18.52
CA LEU A 111 16.42 -16.81 19.05
C LEU A 111 16.64 -15.67 18.06
N SER A 112 17.73 -15.72 17.29
CA SER A 112 18.03 -14.72 16.27
C SER A 112 16.99 -14.71 15.14
N GLU A 113 16.53 -15.88 14.69
CA GLU A 113 15.46 -15.99 13.69
C GLU A 113 14.12 -15.48 14.23
N ARG A 114 13.82 -15.79 15.48
CA ARG A 114 12.61 -15.29 16.14
C ARG A 114 12.60 -13.76 16.26
N GLU A 115 13.73 -13.17 16.68
CA GLU A 115 13.87 -11.71 16.76
C GLU A 115 13.83 -11.08 15.36
N ALA A 116 14.49 -11.67 14.36
CA ALA A 116 14.38 -11.21 12.97
C ALA A 116 12.93 -11.21 12.50
N GLY A 117 12.18 -12.27 12.79
CA GLY A 117 10.74 -12.33 12.47
C GLY A 117 9.91 -11.29 13.21
N ALA A 118 10.22 -10.99 14.48
CA ALA A 118 9.51 -9.94 15.24
C ALA A 118 9.77 -8.55 14.65
N ILE A 119 11.02 -8.27 14.28
CA ILE A 119 11.40 -7.01 13.64
C ILE A 119 10.77 -6.89 12.26
N GLY A 120 10.77 -7.97 11.46
CA GLY A 120 10.13 -7.98 10.14
C GLY A 120 8.65 -7.62 10.20
N ARG A 121 7.90 -8.16 11.17
CA ARG A 121 6.49 -7.79 11.37
C ARG A 121 6.32 -6.32 11.75
N LYS A 122 7.18 -5.77 12.59
CA LYS A 122 7.12 -4.34 12.97
C LYS A 122 7.40 -3.43 11.79
N LEU A 123 8.41 -3.73 10.97
CA LEU A 123 8.71 -2.98 9.75
C LEU A 123 7.56 -3.06 8.74
N ALA A 124 6.94 -4.23 8.58
CA ALA A 124 5.77 -4.37 7.70
C ALA A 124 4.58 -3.53 8.16
N LEU A 125 4.32 -3.47 9.47
CA LEU A 125 3.25 -2.64 10.03
C LEU A 125 3.56 -1.14 9.92
N ASP A 126 4.84 -0.75 9.99
CA ASP A 126 5.27 0.62 9.77
C ASP A 126 5.05 1.04 8.31
N MET A 127 5.48 0.22 7.35
CA MET A 127 5.20 0.45 5.92
C MET A 127 3.70 0.55 5.64
N GLU A 128 2.90 -0.34 6.23
CA GLU A 128 1.44 -0.29 6.10
C GLU A 128 0.85 1.01 6.67
N THR A 129 1.39 1.50 7.79
CA THR A 129 0.93 2.75 8.39
C THR A 129 1.25 3.94 7.49
N ARG A 130 2.47 4.02 6.95
CA ARG A 130 2.87 5.09 6.02
C ARG A 130 2.08 5.05 4.72
N THR A 131 1.83 3.84 4.20
CA THR A 131 0.96 3.65 3.03
C THR A 131 -0.47 4.12 3.32
N ALA A 132 -1.03 3.82 4.49
CA ALA A 132 -2.35 4.31 4.88
C ALA A 132 -2.38 5.84 5.03
N ASP A 133 -1.32 6.42 5.60
CA ASP A 133 -1.18 7.88 5.73
C ASP A 133 -1.06 8.56 4.35
N LEU A 134 -0.48 7.90 3.35
CA LEU A 134 -0.48 8.40 1.98
C LEU A 134 -1.89 8.46 1.39
N PHE A 135 -2.62 7.33 1.43
CA PHE A 135 -3.92 7.19 0.76
C PHE A 135 -5.07 7.85 1.52
N PHE A 136 -5.03 7.89 2.86
CA PHE A 136 -6.12 8.42 3.68
C PHE A 136 -5.86 9.83 4.22
N ASN A 137 -4.96 10.56 3.57
CA ASN A 137 -4.67 11.95 3.90
C ASN A 137 -5.41 12.89 2.93
N ALA A 138 -6.32 13.69 3.46
CA ALA A 138 -7.08 14.68 2.70
C ALA A 138 -6.21 15.79 2.06
N SER A 139 -4.95 15.95 2.51
CA SER A 139 -4.03 16.89 1.87
C SER A 139 -3.44 16.36 0.56
N ASN A 140 -3.49 15.06 0.34
CA ASN A 140 -2.91 14.41 -0.83
C ASN A 140 -3.92 14.26 -1.98
N TRP A 141 -5.21 14.23 -1.66
CA TRP A 141 -6.26 13.90 -2.62
C TRP A 141 -7.42 14.88 -2.55
N PRO A 142 -8.14 15.10 -3.67
CA PRO A 142 -9.49 15.64 -3.60
C PRO A 142 -10.33 14.75 -2.69
N ASP A 143 -11.04 15.35 -1.74
CA ASP A 143 -11.82 14.62 -0.76
C ASP A 143 -13.23 15.18 -0.57
N ALA A 144 -14.12 14.32 -0.13
CA ALA A 144 -15.43 14.72 0.37
C ALA A 144 -15.95 13.72 1.40
N ALA A 145 -16.80 14.18 2.31
CA ALA A 145 -17.57 13.28 3.16
C ALA A 145 -18.59 12.52 2.31
N LEU A 146 -18.88 11.26 2.65
CA LEU A 146 -19.82 10.43 1.89
C LEU A 146 -21.19 11.12 1.69
N GLY A 147 -21.71 11.83 2.69
CA GLY A 147 -22.97 12.56 2.59
C GLY A 147 -22.94 13.68 1.55
N ALA A 148 -21.81 14.31 1.29
CA ALA A 148 -21.66 15.29 0.22
C ALA A 148 -21.62 14.63 -1.17
N VAL A 149 -21.07 13.44 -1.27
CA VAL A 149 -20.98 12.67 -2.52
C VAL A 149 -22.34 12.09 -2.90
N SER A 150 -23.00 11.39 -1.97
CA SER A 150 -24.26 10.68 -2.23
C SER A 150 -25.50 11.58 -2.21
N GLY A 151 -25.37 12.81 -1.70
CA GLY A 151 -26.51 13.73 -1.53
C GLY A 151 -27.54 13.31 -0.48
N ALA A 152 -27.44 12.10 0.05
CA ALA A 152 -28.41 11.50 0.96
C ALA A 152 -27.93 11.40 2.41
N GLY A 153 -26.64 11.64 2.68
CA GLY A 153 -26.09 11.70 4.03
C GLY A 153 -26.10 10.41 4.84
N SER A 154 -26.37 9.27 4.23
CA SER A 154 -26.43 8.00 4.96
C SER A 154 -25.10 7.26 4.91
N GLN A 155 -24.45 7.21 6.07
CA GLN A 155 -23.28 6.37 6.23
C GLN A 155 -23.64 4.88 6.05
N TRP A 156 -22.68 4.08 5.59
CA TRP A 156 -22.91 2.64 5.35
C TRP A 156 -23.21 1.85 6.64
N SER A 157 -22.91 2.41 7.79
CA SER A 157 -23.34 1.85 9.08
C SER A 157 -24.86 1.91 9.28
N THR A 158 -25.57 2.74 8.51
CA THR A 158 -27.03 2.89 8.58
C THR A 158 -27.69 1.97 7.55
N THR A 159 -27.79 0.68 7.86
CA THR A 159 -28.15 -0.41 6.94
C THR A 159 -29.48 -0.25 6.18
N VAL A 160 -30.41 0.57 6.70
CA VAL A 160 -31.77 0.71 6.09
C VAL A 160 -31.77 1.64 4.86
N THR A 161 -30.88 2.62 4.86
CA THR A 161 -30.85 3.67 3.82
C THR A 161 -29.53 3.71 3.04
N ALA A 162 -28.57 2.89 3.43
CA ALA A 162 -27.26 2.84 2.77
C ALA A 162 -27.35 2.18 1.39
N THR A 163 -26.74 2.80 0.40
CA THR A 163 -26.65 2.32 -0.99
C THR A 163 -25.20 2.21 -1.47
N PRO A 164 -24.36 1.37 -0.85
CA PRO A 164 -22.92 1.37 -1.07
C PRO A 164 -22.50 1.18 -2.53
N MET A 165 -23.21 0.32 -3.30
CA MET A 165 -22.88 0.07 -4.70
C MET A 165 -23.18 1.28 -5.59
N GLN A 166 -24.24 2.02 -5.27
CA GLN A 166 -24.56 3.27 -5.97
C GLN A 166 -23.56 4.35 -5.63
N ASP A 167 -23.15 4.43 -4.36
CA ASP A 167 -22.15 5.38 -3.89
C ASP A 167 -20.80 5.13 -4.57
N LEU A 168 -20.35 3.88 -4.66
CA LEU A 168 -19.13 3.50 -5.37
C LEU A 168 -19.20 3.87 -6.87
N HIS A 169 -20.35 3.65 -7.51
CA HIS A 169 -20.56 4.05 -8.91
C HIS A 169 -20.50 5.57 -9.08
N LEU A 170 -21.08 6.31 -8.15
CA LEU A 170 -21.07 7.77 -8.16
C LEU A 170 -19.66 8.32 -7.97
N ILE A 171 -18.89 7.78 -7.00
CA ILE A 171 -17.49 8.12 -6.78
C ILE A 171 -16.67 7.86 -8.06
N LYS A 172 -16.86 6.70 -8.69
CA LYS A 172 -16.21 6.37 -9.97
C LYS A 172 -16.53 7.39 -11.06
N THR A 173 -17.77 7.89 -11.11
CA THR A 173 -18.19 8.91 -12.08
C THR A 173 -17.54 10.26 -11.80
N ILE A 174 -17.45 10.67 -10.53
CA ILE A 174 -16.75 11.89 -10.11
C ILE A 174 -15.28 11.81 -10.49
N LEU A 175 -14.63 10.69 -10.16
CA LEU A 175 -13.23 10.49 -10.48
C LEU A 175 -12.98 10.50 -11.99
N ARG A 176 -13.84 9.87 -12.81
CA ARG A 176 -13.74 9.91 -14.27
C ARG A 176 -13.76 11.34 -14.81
N ALA A 177 -14.56 12.22 -14.23
CA ALA A 177 -14.60 13.63 -14.63
C ALA A 177 -13.30 14.37 -14.26
N GLN A 178 -12.70 14.05 -13.11
CA GLN A 178 -11.43 14.63 -12.66
C GLN A 178 -10.23 14.03 -13.38
N ALA A 179 -10.23 12.72 -13.58
CA ALA A 179 -9.13 11.93 -14.15
C ALA A 179 -9.08 11.98 -15.70
N TYR A 180 -9.52 13.07 -16.28
CA TYR A 180 -9.47 13.27 -17.73
C TYR A 180 -10.15 12.14 -18.53
N GLY A 181 -11.23 11.58 -18.00
CA GLY A 181 -11.99 10.50 -18.62
C GLY A 181 -11.46 9.09 -18.38
N ARG A 182 -10.42 8.93 -17.55
CA ARG A 182 -9.98 7.60 -17.12
C ARG A 182 -10.92 7.02 -16.08
N ASP A 183 -11.12 5.72 -16.17
CA ASP A 183 -11.83 4.97 -15.13
C ASP A 183 -10.89 4.59 -14.00
N ALA A 184 -11.39 4.65 -12.76
CA ALA A 184 -10.75 4.02 -11.65
C ALA A 184 -10.64 2.51 -11.88
N ASP A 185 -9.54 1.95 -11.41
CA ASP A 185 -9.26 0.52 -11.43
C ASP A 185 -9.20 -0.09 -10.04
N THR A 186 -8.88 0.71 -9.03
CA THR A 186 -8.63 0.22 -7.66
C THR A 186 -9.45 1.01 -6.63
N VAL A 187 -9.97 0.28 -5.64
CA VAL A 187 -10.59 0.86 -4.44
C VAL A 187 -9.96 0.25 -3.19
N ILE A 188 -9.54 1.11 -2.27
CA ILE A 188 -8.95 0.73 -0.99
C ILE A 188 -9.90 1.14 0.11
N MET A 189 -10.24 0.24 1.02
CA MET A 189 -11.09 0.54 2.16
C MET A 189 -10.60 -0.12 3.44
N GLY A 190 -10.86 0.52 4.57
CA GLY A 190 -10.60 -0.05 5.88
C GLY A 190 -11.53 -1.23 6.21
N ARG A 191 -11.13 -2.06 7.17
CA ARG A 191 -11.91 -3.24 7.59
C ARG A 191 -13.34 -2.88 8.03
N GLU A 192 -13.49 -1.80 8.80
CA GLU A 192 -14.80 -1.35 9.29
C GLU A 192 -15.74 -0.96 8.14
N VAL A 193 -15.20 -0.36 7.08
CA VAL A 193 -15.94 0.01 5.86
C VAL A 193 -16.36 -1.23 5.09
N ALA A 194 -15.47 -2.21 4.95
CA ALA A 194 -15.76 -3.48 4.28
C ALA A 194 -16.83 -4.29 5.04
N ASP A 195 -16.78 -4.31 6.37
CA ASP A 195 -17.79 -4.97 7.20
C ASP A 195 -19.16 -4.28 7.06
N ALA A 196 -19.20 -2.94 7.02
CA ALA A 196 -20.42 -2.19 6.78
C ALA A 196 -21.00 -2.45 5.37
N LEU A 197 -20.14 -2.53 4.36
CA LEU A 197 -20.53 -2.93 3.00
C LEU A 197 -21.17 -4.33 3.01
N ALA A 198 -20.54 -5.31 3.65
CA ALA A 198 -21.05 -6.67 3.74
C ALA A 198 -22.42 -6.76 4.42
N VAL A 199 -22.62 -6.02 5.51
CA VAL A 199 -23.88 -5.96 6.25
C VAL A 199 -24.98 -5.27 5.43
N SER A 200 -24.65 -4.17 4.77
CA SER A 200 -25.60 -3.43 3.91
C SER A 200 -26.07 -4.27 2.72
N LEU A 201 -25.17 -5.02 2.07
CA LEU A 201 -25.52 -5.93 0.98
C LEU A 201 -26.42 -7.08 1.46
N ALA A 202 -26.14 -7.64 2.63
CA ALA A 202 -27.02 -8.64 3.23
C ALA A 202 -28.43 -8.07 3.55
N ALA A 203 -28.52 -6.81 3.96
CA ALA A 203 -29.78 -6.13 4.23
C ALA A 203 -30.59 -5.85 2.95
N SER A 204 -29.92 -5.52 1.84
CA SER A 204 -30.54 -5.27 0.53
C SER A 204 -31.00 -6.55 -0.20
N GLY A 205 -30.85 -7.72 0.42
CA GLY A 205 -31.35 -9.00 -0.11
C GLY A 205 -30.44 -9.66 -1.15
N ILE A 206 -29.24 -9.16 -1.37
CA ILE A 206 -28.19 -9.84 -2.14
C ILE A 206 -27.75 -11.05 -1.33
N ARG A 207 -28.26 -12.20 -1.71
CA ARG A 207 -27.97 -13.47 -1.01
C ARG A 207 -26.75 -14.12 -1.62
N VAL A 208 -25.76 -14.41 -0.78
CA VAL A 208 -24.75 -15.41 -1.14
C VAL A 208 -25.43 -16.76 -1.16
N VAL A 209 -25.83 -17.23 -2.33
CA VAL A 209 -26.38 -18.57 -2.50
C VAL A 209 -25.23 -19.55 -2.46
N THR A 210 -24.89 -20.05 -1.28
CA THR A 210 -24.11 -21.28 -1.16
C THR A 210 -25.05 -22.42 -1.51
N SER A 211 -24.74 -23.13 -2.59
CA SER A 211 -25.52 -24.26 -3.08
C SER A 211 -25.83 -25.26 -1.95
N GLY A 212 -27.11 -25.35 -1.57
CA GLY A 212 -27.61 -26.40 -0.68
C GLY A 212 -28.05 -26.00 0.73
N ALA A 213 -27.97 -24.72 1.13
CA ALA A 213 -28.42 -24.30 2.46
C ALA A 213 -29.84 -23.74 2.44
N ALA A 214 -30.63 -24.05 3.47
CA ALA A 214 -31.98 -23.55 3.66
C ALA A 214 -32.03 -22.00 3.74
N PRO A 215 -33.11 -21.34 3.31
CA PRO A 215 -33.17 -19.88 3.10
C PRO A 215 -33.24 -19.01 4.38
N ALA A 216 -32.92 -19.55 5.55
CA ALA A 216 -33.19 -18.89 6.83
C ALA A 216 -32.02 -18.12 7.46
N ALA A 217 -30.79 -18.26 6.99
CA ALA A 217 -29.63 -17.55 7.57
C ALA A 217 -29.21 -16.42 6.65
N ARG A 218 -29.34 -15.17 7.10
CA ARG A 218 -28.64 -14.02 6.50
C ARG A 218 -27.16 -14.21 6.71
N GLN A 219 -26.45 -14.77 5.73
CA GLN A 219 -25.00 -14.85 5.78
C GLN A 219 -24.42 -13.48 5.37
N VAL A 220 -23.55 -12.97 6.21
CA VAL A 220 -22.73 -11.79 5.87
C VAL A 220 -21.78 -12.20 4.75
N ALA A 221 -21.62 -11.35 3.74
CA ALA A 221 -20.74 -11.62 2.61
C ALA A 221 -19.29 -11.82 3.08
N SER A 222 -18.61 -12.81 2.52
CA SER A 222 -17.19 -13.01 2.77
C SER A 222 -16.36 -11.96 2.00
N ASP A 223 -15.12 -11.71 2.42
CA ASP A 223 -14.21 -10.79 1.74
C ASP A 223 -14.01 -11.18 0.26
N ALA A 224 -13.85 -12.47 -0.03
CA ALA A 224 -13.72 -12.96 -1.41
C ALA A 224 -14.95 -12.62 -2.25
N PHE A 225 -16.15 -12.80 -1.69
CA PHE A 225 -17.38 -12.44 -2.37
C PHE A 225 -17.49 -10.93 -2.62
N LEU A 226 -17.08 -10.09 -1.65
CA LEU A 226 -17.07 -8.64 -1.83
C LEU A 226 -16.13 -8.21 -2.97
N VAL A 227 -14.93 -8.79 -3.01
CA VAL A 227 -13.94 -8.52 -4.07
C VAL A 227 -14.48 -8.92 -5.44
N ASP A 228 -15.03 -10.13 -5.56
CA ASP A 228 -15.58 -10.63 -6.83
C ASP A 228 -16.78 -9.81 -7.30
N MET A 229 -17.66 -9.43 -6.38
CA MET A 229 -18.84 -8.62 -6.69
C MET A 229 -18.48 -7.20 -7.15
N VAL A 230 -17.60 -6.51 -6.43
CA VAL A 230 -17.15 -5.17 -6.80
C VAL A 230 -16.41 -5.21 -8.15
N ARG A 231 -15.63 -6.26 -8.40
CA ARG A 231 -14.97 -6.47 -9.68
C ARG A 231 -15.97 -6.72 -10.82
N ALA A 232 -16.98 -7.56 -10.60
CA ALA A 232 -17.96 -7.91 -11.62
C ALA A 232 -18.89 -6.73 -11.97
N GLU A 233 -19.35 -5.98 -10.97
CA GLU A 233 -20.34 -4.90 -11.17
C GLU A 233 -19.68 -3.57 -11.57
N LEU A 234 -18.52 -3.25 -11.03
CA LEU A 234 -17.87 -1.96 -11.21
C LEU A 234 -16.54 -2.02 -11.96
N GLY A 235 -15.98 -3.21 -12.16
CA GLY A 235 -14.65 -3.38 -12.77
C GLY A 235 -13.52 -2.84 -11.89
N LEU A 236 -13.71 -2.80 -10.57
CA LEU A 236 -12.74 -2.28 -9.61
C LEU A 236 -12.05 -3.43 -8.87
N ASN A 237 -10.75 -3.30 -8.65
CA ASN A 237 -10.00 -4.16 -7.77
C ASN A 237 -10.16 -3.69 -6.32
N LEU A 238 -10.91 -4.44 -5.51
CA LEU A 238 -11.15 -4.10 -4.11
C LEU A 238 -10.01 -4.62 -3.23
N ILE A 239 -9.37 -3.72 -2.50
CA ILE A 239 -8.33 -4.03 -1.52
C ILE A 239 -8.85 -3.66 -0.12
N ILE A 240 -8.92 -4.66 0.78
CA ILE A 240 -9.39 -4.48 2.15
C ILE A 240 -8.20 -4.42 3.09
N GLY A 241 -8.05 -3.31 3.80
CA GLY A 241 -7.04 -3.07 4.82
C GLY A 241 -7.49 -3.59 6.18
N GLY A 242 -6.93 -4.74 6.61
CA GLY A 242 -7.20 -5.36 7.90
C GLY A 242 -6.09 -5.24 8.92
N GLY A 243 -4.96 -4.59 8.57
CA GLY A 243 -3.82 -4.39 9.46
C GLY A 243 -4.22 -3.65 10.74
N ARG A 244 -3.68 -4.09 11.88
CA ARG A 244 -3.94 -3.46 13.19
C ARG A 244 -2.62 -3.02 13.83
N LYS A 245 -2.63 -1.85 14.44
CA LYS A 245 -1.51 -1.33 15.25
C LYS A 245 -1.88 -1.26 16.72
N GLN A 246 -0.90 -1.51 17.58
CA GLN A 246 -1.05 -1.30 19.00
C GLN A 246 -1.11 0.21 19.30
N THR A 247 -2.08 0.60 20.11
CA THR A 247 -2.27 2.00 20.53
C THR A 247 -1.97 2.22 22.00
N SER A 248 -1.88 1.13 22.79
CA SER A 248 -1.48 1.20 24.20
C SER A 248 0.03 1.35 24.35
N ALA A 249 0.46 2.14 25.33
CA ALA A 249 1.85 2.18 25.76
C ALA A 249 2.27 0.85 26.40
N ASP A 250 3.57 0.57 26.40
CA ASP A 250 4.12 -0.63 27.04
C ASP A 250 3.78 -0.63 28.55
N GLY A 251 3.33 -1.80 29.02
CA GLY A 251 2.93 -1.97 30.45
C GLY A 251 1.49 -1.58 30.76
N VAL A 252 0.71 -1.08 29.81
CA VAL A 252 -0.71 -0.79 29.95
C VAL A 252 -1.53 -1.92 29.29
N ALA A 253 -2.81 -2.03 29.65
CA ALA A 253 -3.72 -3.00 29.03
C ALA A 253 -3.69 -2.87 27.52
N PHE A 254 -3.60 -4.00 26.81
CA PHE A 254 -3.48 -4.04 25.36
C PHE A 254 -4.68 -3.37 24.68
N ALA A 255 -4.40 -2.37 23.89
CA ALA A 255 -5.37 -1.75 22.99
C ALA A 255 -4.80 -1.71 21.56
N SER A 256 -5.66 -1.93 20.58
CA SER A 256 -5.27 -1.88 19.17
C SER A 256 -6.36 -1.25 18.33
N SER A 257 -5.97 -0.55 17.28
CA SER A 257 -6.88 0.00 16.27
C SER A 257 -6.52 -0.51 14.88
N TYR A 258 -7.46 -0.45 13.95
CA TYR A 258 -7.14 -0.66 12.54
C TYR A 258 -6.26 0.48 12.04
N ILE A 259 -5.29 0.15 11.20
CA ILE A 259 -4.40 1.12 10.53
C ILE A 259 -5.23 1.91 9.52
N TRP A 260 -5.99 1.20 8.69
CA TRP A 260 -6.93 1.77 7.74
C TRP A 260 -8.21 2.17 8.47
N GLY A 261 -8.51 3.45 8.48
CA GLY A 261 -9.63 4.00 9.23
C GLY A 261 -11.00 3.76 8.59
N LYS A 262 -11.91 4.70 8.81
CA LYS A 262 -13.32 4.66 8.37
C LYS A 262 -13.56 5.35 7.01
N SER A 263 -12.52 5.50 6.23
CA SER A 263 -12.50 6.16 4.94
C SER A 263 -12.36 5.14 3.80
N LEU A 264 -12.58 5.59 2.58
CA LEU A 264 -12.43 4.85 1.35
C LEU A 264 -11.63 5.71 0.38
N TRP A 265 -10.66 5.11 -0.29
CA TRP A 265 -9.94 5.74 -1.39
C TRP A 265 -10.22 4.99 -2.69
N MET A 266 -10.42 5.72 -3.79
CA MET A 266 -10.60 5.14 -5.12
C MET A 266 -9.69 5.86 -6.10
N GLY A 267 -9.05 5.12 -7.01
CA GLY A 267 -8.14 5.73 -7.98
C GLY A 267 -7.64 4.81 -9.07
N CYS A 268 -6.68 5.33 -9.83
CA CYS A 268 -5.99 4.64 -10.91
C CYS A 268 -4.61 4.21 -10.42
N LEU A 269 -4.41 2.93 -10.18
CA LEU A 269 -3.13 2.34 -9.77
C LEU A 269 -2.58 1.33 -10.78
N GLU A 270 -3.44 0.68 -11.55
CA GLU A 270 -3.05 -0.33 -12.53
C GLU A 270 -2.79 0.30 -13.91
N GLY A 271 -2.02 -0.42 -14.72
CA GLY A 271 -1.77 -0.05 -16.11
C GLY A 271 -0.74 1.05 -16.31
N ALA A 272 0.07 1.34 -15.31
CA ALA A 272 1.21 2.24 -15.45
C ALA A 272 2.36 1.52 -16.16
N ASP A 273 2.64 1.93 -17.39
CA ASP A 273 3.92 1.62 -18.02
C ASP A 273 5.01 2.42 -17.27
N THR A 274 5.54 1.83 -16.22
CA THR A 274 6.60 2.46 -15.42
C THR A 274 7.94 1.97 -15.95
N VAL A 275 8.75 2.89 -16.43
CA VAL A 275 10.10 2.61 -16.93
C VAL A 275 11.09 3.38 -16.09
N ALA A 276 11.95 2.65 -15.37
CA ALA A 276 13.07 3.24 -14.65
C ALA A 276 14.33 3.21 -15.52
N ASN A 277 15.09 4.29 -15.51
CA ASN A 277 16.41 4.32 -16.15
C ASN A 277 17.53 4.05 -15.13
N ALA A 278 18.74 3.82 -15.62
CA ALA A 278 19.90 3.55 -14.78
C ALA A 278 20.31 4.75 -13.90
N SER A 279 19.81 5.96 -14.18
CA SER A 279 20.07 7.18 -13.41
C SER A 279 19.09 7.35 -12.23
N GLY A 280 18.12 6.47 -12.08
CA GLY A 280 17.08 6.56 -11.06
C GLY A 280 15.87 7.38 -11.46
N ASP A 281 15.81 7.94 -12.67
CA ASP A 281 14.61 8.61 -13.13
C ASP A 281 13.57 7.59 -13.57
N ILE A 282 12.33 7.84 -13.21
CA ILE A 282 11.19 6.95 -13.48
C ILE A 282 10.23 7.70 -14.40
N MET A 283 9.89 7.11 -15.52
CA MET A 283 8.78 7.58 -16.34
C MET A 283 7.55 6.73 -16.06
N THR A 284 6.44 7.36 -15.74
CA THR A 284 5.17 6.67 -15.49
C THR A 284 4.01 7.37 -16.19
N ARG A 285 3.03 6.59 -16.59
CA ARG A 285 1.79 7.11 -17.17
C ARG A 285 0.69 7.05 -16.14
N ALA A 286 0.13 8.24 -15.85
CA ALA A 286 -1.18 8.38 -15.26
C ALA A 286 -1.48 7.38 -14.12
N VAL A 287 -0.62 7.38 -13.13
CA VAL A 287 -0.75 6.64 -11.87
C VAL A 287 -1.00 7.62 -10.74
N ALA A 288 -1.92 7.31 -9.85
CA ALA A 288 -2.23 8.15 -8.69
C ALA A 288 -1.06 8.22 -7.70
N ALA A 289 -0.49 7.07 -7.35
CA ALA A 289 0.62 6.95 -6.42
C ALA A 289 1.53 5.78 -6.78
N LEU A 290 2.79 5.87 -6.38
CA LEU A 290 3.77 4.80 -6.47
C LEU A 290 4.39 4.53 -5.11
N LEU A 291 4.55 3.26 -4.78
CA LEU A 291 5.37 2.80 -3.68
C LEU A 291 6.74 2.45 -4.24
N LEU A 292 7.75 3.17 -3.79
CA LEU A 292 9.12 2.97 -4.22
C LEU A 292 9.84 2.17 -3.16
N VAL A 293 10.55 1.15 -3.60
CA VAL A 293 11.33 0.32 -2.71
C VAL A 293 12.68 0.06 -3.36
N GLU A 294 13.75 0.30 -2.59
CA GLU A 294 15.08 0.01 -3.08
C GLU A 294 15.30 -1.49 -3.15
N ASP A 295 15.82 -1.96 -4.29
CA ASP A 295 16.24 -3.36 -4.44
C ASP A 295 17.37 -3.62 -3.45
N GLY A 296 17.04 -4.35 -2.36
CA GLY A 296 17.96 -4.58 -1.26
C GLY A 296 19.29 -5.15 -1.74
N LEU A 297 20.36 -4.60 -1.24
CA LEU A 297 21.76 -4.89 -1.47
C LEU A 297 22.01 -6.18 -2.25
N SER A 298 22.34 -6.01 -3.51
CA SER A 298 22.95 -7.00 -4.39
C SER A 298 22.11 -8.22 -4.77
N GLY A 299 21.07 -8.11 -5.58
CA GLY A 299 20.64 -9.24 -6.41
C GLY A 299 20.24 -10.54 -5.69
N GLN A 300 20.18 -10.52 -4.36
CA GLN A 300 19.74 -11.61 -3.50
C GLN A 300 18.35 -11.33 -2.90
N GLY A 301 17.55 -10.52 -3.58
CA GLY A 301 16.15 -10.41 -3.26
C GLY A 301 15.54 -11.80 -3.38
N VAL A 302 15.25 -12.43 -2.26
CA VAL A 302 14.44 -13.64 -2.22
C VAL A 302 13.04 -13.19 -2.64
N SER A 303 12.79 -13.19 -3.94
CA SER A 303 11.44 -13.09 -4.49
C SER A 303 10.72 -14.37 -4.12
N MET A 304 10.04 -14.38 -2.99
CA MET A 304 9.05 -15.41 -2.69
C MET A 304 7.71 -14.90 -3.24
N ASP A 305 7.20 -15.60 -4.26
CA ASP A 305 5.85 -15.45 -4.81
C ASP A 305 5.42 -14.00 -5.21
N GLY A 306 6.32 -13.23 -5.83
CA GLY A 306 5.95 -11.95 -6.46
C GLY A 306 5.82 -10.76 -5.51
N ILE A 307 6.04 -10.91 -4.20
CA ILE A 307 6.02 -9.82 -3.23
C ILE A 307 7.45 -9.60 -2.75
N ALA A 308 8.13 -8.67 -3.39
CA ALA A 308 9.47 -8.24 -2.96
C ALA A 308 9.35 -7.27 -1.78
N LEU A 309 9.42 -7.81 -0.56
CA LEU A 309 9.72 -7.00 0.61
C LEU A 309 11.24 -6.98 0.77
N PRO A 310 11.95 -5.90 0.47
CA PRO A 310 13.39 -5.82 0.55
C PRO A 310 13.85 -5.53 1.98
N ILE A 311 13.51 -6.42 2.91
CA ILE A 311 13.99 -6.35 4.29
C ILE A 311 15.37 -7.02 4.33
N SER A 312 16.39 -6.24 4.57
CA SER A 312 17.74 -6.71 4.79
C SER A 312 18.02 -6.88 6.28
N VAL A 313 18.44 -8.07 6.70
CA VAL A 313 18.75 -8.36 8.11
C VAL A 313 20.25 -8.64 8.29
N ARG A 314 20.83 -8.03 9.30
CA ARG A 314 22.22 -8.17 9.70
C ARG A 314 22.29 -8.60 11.15
N SER A 315 23.32 -9.36 11.50
CA SER A 315 23.61 -9.72 12.88
C SER A 315 25.01 -9.26 13.25
N TYR A 316 25.15 -8.70 14.45
CA TYR A 316 26.44 -8.28 14.99
C TYR A 316 26.68 -8.94 16.33
N GLU A 317 27.92 -9.32 16.57
CA GLU A 317 28.37 -9.73 17.91
C GLU A 317 28.80 -8.51 18.69
N THR A 318 28.34 -8.41 19.94
CA THR A 318 28.78 -7.37 20.88
C THR A 318 29.92 -7.88 21.73
N ALA A 319 30.96 -7.02 21.90
CA ALA A 319 32.13 -7.31 22.73
C ALA A 319 32.13 -6.46 24.01
N PRO A 320 32.82 -6.89 25.09
CA PRO A 320 33.00 -6.07 26.28
C PRO A 320 33.55 -4.66 25.95
N PRO A 321 33.11 -3.60 26.67
CA PRO A 321 32.40 -3.59 27.94
C PRO A 321 30.86 -3.73 27.85
N GLN A 322 30.33 -3.92 26.67
CA GLN A 322 28.92 -4.20 26.48
C GLN A 322 28.56 -5.65 26.83
N ALA A 323 27.30 -5.95 27.00
CA ALA A 323 26.84 -7.32 27.20
C ALA A 323 27.25 -8.18 26.01
N VAL A 324 27.92 -9.34 26.26
CA VAL A 324 28.31 -10.27 25.23
C VAL A 324 27.07 -10.97 24.67
N GLY A 325 26.80 -10.77 23.40
CA GLY A 325 25.64 -11.35 22.75
C GLY A 325 25.55 -10.95 21.29
N THR A 326 24.42 -11.26 20.67
CA THR A 326 24.11 -10.96 19.28
C THR A 326 23.00 -9.91 19.21
N ILE A 327 23.16 -8.91 18.38
CA ILE A 327 22.11 -7.94 18.01
C ILE A 327 21.66 -8.30 16.59
N VAL A 328 20.36 -8.40 16.40
CA VAL A 328 19.74 -8.55 15.09
C VAL A 328 19.16 -7.21 14.69
N ALA A 329 19.54 -6.68 13.55
CA ALA A 329 19.02 -5.44 13.01
C ALA A 329 18.48 -5.65 11.59
N ALA A 330 17.34 -5.04 11.30
CA ALA A 330 16.76 -5.05 9.97
C ALA A 330 16.58 -3.62 9.45
N GLU A 331 16.70 -3.49 8.15
CA GLU A 331 16.60 -2.23 7.43
C GLU A 331 15.76 -2.39 6.17
N VAL A 332 15.01 -1.36 5.80
CA VAL A 332 14.27 -1.24 4.55
C VAL A 332 14.40 0.19 4.05
N TYR A 333 14.53 0.35 2.74
CA TYR A 333 14.57 1.64 2.07
C TYR A 333 13.32 1.79 1.23
N SER A 334 12.52 2.80 1.51
CA SER A 334 11.27 3.03 0.78
C SER A 334 10.86 4.49 0.77
N ASP A 335 10.01 4.82 -0.19
CA ASP A 335 9.32 6.10 -0.28
C ASP A 335 7.92 5.88 -0.85
N GLU A 336 6.95 6.61 -0.36
CA GLU A 336 5.56 6.59 -0.79
C GLU A 336 5.22 7.93 -1.46
N VAL A 337 5.01 7.94 -2.77
CA VAL A 337 4.90 9.17 -3.56
C VAL A 337 3.56 9.30 -4.24
N VAL A 338 2.90 10.46 -4.08
CA VAL A 338 1.75 10.86 -4.90
C VAL A 338 2.24 11.38 -6.24
N CYS A 339 1.80 10.75 -7.32
CA CYS A 339 2.19 11.11 -8.67
C CYS A 339 1.22 12.13 -9.32
N ASP A 340 -0.07 11.87 -9.23
CA ASP A 340 -1.11 12.78 -9.75
C ASP A 340 -2.35 12.73 -8.84
N THR A 341 -2.62 13.85 -8.18
CA THR A 341 -3.73 13.99 -7.25
C THR A 341 -5.11 13.85 -7.91
N ASN A 342 -5.22 14.15 -9.21
CA ASN A 342 -6.49 14.04 -9.94
C ASN A 342 -6.87 12.59 -10.27
N LEU A 343 -5.94 11.64 -10.12
CA LEU A 343 -6.17 10.22 -10.38
C LEU A 343 -6.60 9.44 -9.14
N GLY A 344 -6.78 10.12 -8.01
CA GLY A 344 -7.29 9.55 -6.77
C GLY A 344 -8.37 10.43 -6.17
N TYR A 345 -9.27 9.81 -5.41
CA TYR A 345 -10.34 10.48 -4.68
C TYR A 345 -10.54 9.84 -3.32
N LEU A 346 -10.54 10.65 -2.28
CA LEU A 346 -10.75 10.20 -0.90
C LEU A 346 -12.18 10.48 -0.46
N VAL A 347 -12.85 9.47 0.07
CA VAL A 347 -14.17 9.62 0.70
C VAL A 347 -14.04 9.39 2.19
N THR A 348 -14.35 10.41 2.96
CA THR A 348 -14.29 10.39 4.42
C THR A 348 -15.66 10.08 5.04
N ALA A 349 -15.68 9.71 6.32
CA ALA A 349 -16.89 9.46 7.10
C ALA A 349 -17.84 8.43 6.45
N VAL A 350 -17.31 7.39 5.82
CA VAL A 350 -18.09 6.32 5.19
C VAL A 350 -18.87 5.52 6.24
N VAL A 351 -18.29 5.36 7.43
CA VAL A 351 -18.87 4.67 8.59
C VAL A 351 -18.84 5.61 9.79
N ALA A 352 -19.81 5.46 10.70
CA ALA A 352 -19.94 6.26 11.91
C ALA A 352 -18.80 6.01 12.93
#